data_d16c442389cdcf49cd31821666b061ae
#
_entry.id   d16c442389cdcf49cd31821666b061ae
#
_cell.length_a   1.000
_cell.length_b   1.000
_cell.length_c   1.000
_cell.angle_alpha   90.00
_cell.angle_beta   90.00
_cell.angle_gamma   90.00
#
_symmetry.space_group_name_H-M   'P 1'
#
loop_
_entity.id
_entity.type
_entity.pdbx_description
1 polymer ?
#
loop_
_entity_poly.entity_id
_entity_poly.type
_entity_poly.pdbx_seq_one_letter_code
_entity_poly.pdbx_strand_id
1 'polypeptide(L)'
;PDALVIATGCYVEGKKEELKKDKGIDILIGNSGKGKIVELIIAYRNAMLENDGKIEDYLPPVKEEGEYENLFLSKPLDRSRAFVKIQDGCNQFCSYCIIPYVRGRIRSRKIEDCFTEIERLGKEGISEIVLTGIHLSSYGLDFQNLSYEYANKIAESGEALLSLIERIGEIPSIKRIRLGSLEPRVITESFVSRLRAVEEICPHFHLSLQSGAAKTLKEMNRHYTKEEFKEAVDCIRRAFPLAAITTDVIVGFPGETEADFQESKNFISEIGFYDMHIFKYSRRKGTRADEMKEQITEKVKKERSK
;
A
#
# COMPACT_ATOMS: atom_id res chain seq x y z
N PRO A 1 -34.32 11.26 -7.94
CA PRO A 1 -33.59 11.48 -6.70
C PRO A 1 -32.50 12.50 -6.98
N ASP A 2 -32.53 13.58 -6.23
CA ASP A 2 -31.74 14.81 -6.46
C ASP A 2 -30.38 14.73 -5.75
N ALA A 3 -29.77 13.56 -5.66
CA ALA A 3 -28.50 13.34 -5.01
C ALA A 3 -27.34 13.50 -6.01
N LEU A 4 -26.37 14.36 -5.69
CA LEU A 4 -25.11 14.46 -6.42
C LEU A 4 -24.27 13.19 -6.23
N VAL A 5 -23.94 12.53 -7.33
CA VAL A 5 -23.13 11.30 -7.35
C VAL A 5 -21.71 11.62 -7.79
N ILE A 6 -20.75 11.43 -6.90
CA ILE A 6 -19.32 11.64 -7.17
C ILE A 6 -18.60 10.29 -7.11
N ALA A 7 -17.94 9.91 -8.19
CA ALA A 7 -17.08 8.73 -8.21
C ALA A 7 -15.59 9.15 -8.12
N THR A 8 -14.83 8.47 -7.27
CA THR A 8 -13.39 8.76 -7.09
C THR A 8 -12.57 7.51 -6.79
N GLY A 9 -11.28 7.59 -7.02
CA GLY A 9 -10.31 6.57 -6.65
C GLY A 9 -9.77 5.73 -7.80
N CYS A 10 -9.10 4.61 -7.46
CA CYS A 10 -8.39 3.76 -8.44
C CYS A 10 -9.28 3.21 -9.55
N TYR A 11 -10.54 2.93 -9.26
CA TYR A 11 -11.47 2.42 -10.27
C TYR A 11 -11.78 3.50 -11.33
N VAL A 12 -11.98 4.74 -10.89
CA VAL A 12 -12.17 5.89 -11.79
C VAL A 12 -10.95 6.09 -12.66
N GLU A 13 -9.76 6.05 -12.09
CA GLU A 13 -8.51 6.20 -12.84
C GLU A 13 -8.33 5.12 -13.91
N GLY A 14 -8.64 3.87 -13.56
CA GLY A 14 -8.52 2.73 -14.50
C GLY A 14 -9.63 2.63 -15.54
N LYS A 15 -10.77 3.32 -15.34
CA LYS A 15 -11.99 3.18 -16.15
C LYS A 15 -12.60 4.53 -16.59
N LYS A 16 -11.84 5.61 -16.56
CA LYS A 16 -12.34 6.97 -16.79
C LYS A 16 -13.14 7.12 -18.08
N GLU A 17 -12.69 6.54 -19.20
CA GLU A 17 -13.37 6.64 -20.48
C GLU A 17 -14.70 5.85 -20.54
N GLU A 18 -14.84 4.82 -19.71
CA GLU A 18 -16.07 4.05 -19.55
C GLU A 18 -17.05 4.83 -18.65
N LEU A 19 -16.56 5.34 -17.52
CA LEU A 19 -17.36 6.05 -16.52
C LEU A 19 -17.86 7.42 -16.99
N LYS A 20 -17.13 8.11 -17.84
CA LYS A 20 -17.62 9.35 -18.51
C LYS A 20 -18.91 9.18 -19.29
N LYS A 21 -19.24 7.95 -19.67
CA LYS A 21 -20.48 7.62 -20.40
C LYS A 21 -21.63 7.24 -19.48
N ASP A 22 -21.35 7.04 -18.20
CA ASP A 22 -22.36 6.67 -17.21
C ASP A 22 -23.11 7.93 -16.75
N LYS A 23 -24.38 8.04 -17.15
CA LYS A 23 -25.25 9.17 -16.80
C LYS A 23 -25.68 9.19 -15.33
N GLY A 24 -25.37 8.16 -14.56
CA GLY A 24 -25.64 8.09 -13.13
C GLY A 24 -24.53 8.71 -12.28
N ILE A 25 -23.46 9.21 -12.91
CA ILE A 25 -22.34 9.86 -12.22
C ILE A 25 -22.26 11.31 -12.69
N ASP A 26 -22.32 12.23 -11.74
CA ASP A 26 -22.28 13.67 -12.00
C ASP A 26 -20.86 14.23 -12.08
N ILE A 27 -19.93 13.72 -11.24
CA ILE A 27 -18.54 14.18 -11.21
C ILE A 27 -17.59 12.98 -11.07
N LEU A 28 -16.53 12.95 -11.88
CA LEU A 28 -15.43 12.01 -11.77
C LEU A 28 -14.19 12.70 -11.20
N ILE A 29 -13.60 12.11 -10.16
CA ILE A 29 -12.36 12.62 -9.54
C ILE A 29 -11.32 11.50 -9.51
N GLY A 30 -10.15 11.72 -10.11
CA GLY A 30 -9.03 10.78 -10.08
C GLY A 30 -8.45 10.57 -8.68
N ASN A 31 -7.36 9.82 -8.62
CA ASN A 31 -6.63 9.60 -7.35
C ASN A 31 -5.96 10.87 -6.84
N SER A 32 -5.50 11.73 -7.75
CA SER A 32 -4.96 13.05 -7.45
C SER A 32 -6.06 14.09 -7.58
N GLY A 33 -6.41 14.78 -6.52
CA GLY A 33 -7.46 15.81 -6.52
C GLY A 33 -8.60 15.55 -5.56
N LYS A 34 -8.46 14.58 -4.67
CA LYS A 34 -9.45 14.33 -3.61
C LYS A 34 -9.63 15.54 -2.68
N GLY A 35 -8.57 16.32 -2.48
CA GLY A 35 -8.64 17.59 -1.74
C GLY A 35 -9.56 18.62 -2.35
N LYS A 36 -9.87 18.50 -3.66
CA LYS A 36 -10.76 19.43 -4.37
C LYS A 36 -12.25 19.05 -4.34
N ILE A 37 -12.61 17.95 -3.67
CA ILE A 37 -14.00 17.46 -3.61
C ILE A 37 -14.97 18.56 -3.20
N VAL A 38 -14.65 19.31 -2.14
CA VAL A 38 -15.54 20.38 -1.63
C VAL A 38 -15.68 21.51 -2.65
N GLU A 39 -14.59 21.94 -3.28
CA GLU A 39 -14.61 22.97 -4.33
C GLU A 39 -15.47 22.54 -5.52
N LEU A 40 -15.34 21.29 -5.96
CA LEU A 40 -16.12 20.73 -7.05
C LEU A 40 -17.61 20.61 -6.72
N ILE A 41 -17.96 20.25 -5.49
CA ILE A 41 -19.35 20.24 -5.01
C ILE A 41 -19.96 21.66 -5.05
N ILE A 42 -19.22 22.64 -4.57
CA ILE A 42 -19.68 24.05 -4.57
C ILE A 42 -19.85 24.54 -6.01
N ALA A 43 -18.87 24.26 -6.87
CA ALA A 43 -18.94 24.65 -8.28
C ALA A 43 -20.14 24.00 -9.01
N TYR A 44 -20.38 22.69 -8.75
CA TYR A 44 -21.54 21.97 -9.30
C TYR A 44 -22.86 22.61 -8.87
N ARG A 45 -23.02 22.93 -7.58
CA ARG A 45 -24.22 23.57 -7.07
C ARG A 45 -24.48 24.94 -7.72
N ASN A 46 -23.42 25.74 -7.91
CA ASN A 46 -23.53 27.05 -8.54
C ASN A 46 -23.92 26.91 -10.02
N ALA A 47 -23.30 26.02 -10.78
CA ALA A 47 -23.63 25.76 -12.17
C ALA A 47 -25.08 25.27 -12.35
N MET A 48 -25.58 24.45 -11.42
CA MET A 48 -26.99 24.00 -11.43
C MET A 48 -27.98 25.16 -11.15
N LEU A 49 -27.60 26.12 -10.30
CA LEU A 49 -28.42 27.31 -10.02
C LEU A 49 -28.45 28.29 -11.21
N GLU A 50 -27.37 28.36 -11.98
CA GLU A 50 -27.21 29.25 -13.13
C GLU A 50 -27.73 28.66 -14.47
N ASN A 51 -28.26 27.43 -14.46
CA ASN A 51 -28.68 26.66 -15.65
C ASN A 51 -27.56 26.37 -16.68
N ASP A 52 -26.29 26.49 -16.29
CA ASP A 52 -25.12 26.34 -17.16
C ASP A 52 -24.53 24.89 -17.15
N GLY A 53 -25.17 24.02 -16.52
CA GLY A 53 -25.42 22.57 -16.66
C GLY A 53 -24.24 21.61 -16.78
N LYS A 54 -22.95 21.95 -16.83
CA LYS A 54 -21.86 20.96 -16.78
C LYS A 54 -20.60 21.50 -16.11
N ILE A 55 -20.17 20.78 -15.08
CA ILE A 55 -18.82 20.90 -14.55
C ILE A 55 -17.94 19.85 -15.23
N GLU A 56 -16.71 20.25 -15.58
CA GLU A 56 -15.73 19.31 -16.11
C GLU A 56 -15.25 18.36 -15.01
N ASP A 57 -15.12 17.09 -15.36
CA ASP A 57 -14.50 16.07 -14.52
C ASP A 57 -13.08 16.49 -14.13
N TYR A 58 -12.68 16.28 -12.87
CA TYR A 58 -11.32 16.50 -12.42
C TYR A 58 -10.50 15.20 -12.50
N LEU A 59 -9.98 14.95 -13.68
CA LEU A 59 -9.19 13.76 -14.02
C LEU A 59 -7.78 14.17 -14.48
N PRO A 60 -6.92 14.70 -13.58
CA PRO A 60 -5.55 15.01 -13.96
C PRO A 60 -4.83 13.73 -14.42
N PRO A 61 -3.86 13.84 -15.33
CA PRO A 61 -3.10 12.67 -15.76
C PRO A 61 -2.42 12.02 -14.56
N VAL A 62 -2.36 10.68 -14.54
CA VAL A 62 -1.55 9.95 -13.55
C VAL A 62 -0.10 10.35 -13.79
N LYS A 63 0.47 11.10 -12.87
CA LYS A 63 1.82 11.63 -13.01
C LYS A 63 2.84 10.51 -12.81
N GLU A 64 3.83 10.45 -13.68
CA GLU A 64 5.03 9.63 -13.45
C GLU A 64 5.82 10.17 -12.26
N GLU A 65 5.89 11.49 -12.14
CA GLU A 65 6.44 12.21 -11.00
C GLU A 65 5.41 13.20 -10.46
N GLY A 66 5.31 13.35 -9.16
CA GLY A 66 4.35 14.26 -8.55
C GLY A 66 4.54 14.36 -7.05
N GLU A 67 4.10 15.49 -6.50
CA GLU A 67 4.09 15.68 -5.06
C GLU A 67 3.03 14.82 -4.38
N TYR A 68 3.28 14.47 -3.13
CA TYR A 68 2.31 13.83 -2.26
C TYR A 68 1.14 14.77 -1.97
N GLU A 69 -0.11 14.31 -2.18
CA GLU A 69 -1.30 15.09 -1.83
C GLU A 69 -1.54 15.01 -0.32
N ASN A 70 -1.23 16.10 0.40
CA ASN A 70 -1.43 16.20 1.84
C ASN A 70 -2.92 16.36 2.17
N LEU A 71 -3.54 15.26 2.59
CA LEU A 71 -4.88 15.24 3.16
C LEU A 71 -4.74 14.92 4.65
N PHE A 72 -4.88 15.94 5.49
CA PHE A 72 -4.80 15.76 6.94
C PHE A 72 -6.01 15.00 7.47
N LEU A 73 -5.76 14.05 8.35
CA LEU A 73 -6.82 13.31 9.02
C LEU A 73 -7.48 14.22 10.06
N SER A 74 -8.80 14.40 9.97
CA SER A 74 -9.56 14.90 11.11
C SER A 74 -9.60 13.81 12.19
N LYS A 75 -9.70 14.21 13.46
CA LYS A 75 -9.77 13.29 14.59
C LYS A 75 -10.79 12.18 14.33
N PRO A 76 -10.40 10.90 14.36
CA PRO A 76 -11.36 9.82 14.29
C PRO A 76 -12.27 9.88 15.52
N LEU A 77 -13.58 10.01 15.30
CA LEU A 77 -14.57 9.96 16.38
C LEU A 77 -14.52 8.58 17.06
N ASP A 78 -14.41 8.57 18.38
CA ASP A 78 -14.45 7.37 19.24
C ASP A 78 -13.40 6.29 18.99
N ARG A 79 -12.19 6.69 18.54
CA ARG A 79 -11.05 5.76 18.33
C ARG A 79 -9.80 6.23 19.05
N SER A 80 -9.09 5.27 19.67
CA SER A 80 -7.76 5.49 20.26
C SER A 80 -6.62 5.33 19.24
N ARG A 81 -6.96 4.93 17.98
CA ARG A 81 -6.02 4.60 16.89
C ARG A 81 -6.30 5.46 15.66
N ALA A 82 -5.24 5.98 15.04
CA ALA A 82 -5.30 6.66 13.75
C ALA A 82 -4.41 5.98 12.71
N PHE A 83 -4.92 5.92 11.47
CA PHE A 83 -4.16 5.46 10.30
C PHE A 83 -3.58 6.68 9.59
N VAL A 84 -2.26 6.79 9.59
CA VAL A 84 -1.56 7.90 8.92
C VAL A 84 -0.89 7.38 7.65
N LYS A 85 -1.40 7.83 6.51
CA LYS A 85 -0.81 7.48 5.21
C LYS A 85 0.42 8.36 4.99
N ILE A 86 1.59 7.72 4.86
CA ILE A 86 2.88 8.40 4.68
C ILE A 86 3.45 8.24 3.26
N GLN A 87 2.90 7.30 2.47
CA GLN A 87 3.43 6.97 1.15
C GLN A 87 2.30 6.59 0.19
N ASP A 88 2.41 6.96 -1.09
CA ASP A 88 1.51 6.58 -2.18
C ASP A 88 2.30 6.22 -3.45
N GLY A 89 1.61 5.54 -4.39
CA GLY A 89 2.25 5.05 -5.61
C GLY A 89 3.22 3.89 -5.36
N CYS A 90 3.75 3.28 -6.43
CA CYS A 90 4.67 2.15 -6.31
C CYS A 90 5.47 1.96 -7.60
N ASN A 91 6.76 1.61 -7.47
CA ASN A 91 7.67 1.34 -8.58
C ASN A 91 8.00 -0.16 -8.75
N GLN A 92 7.33 -1.06 -8.02
CA GLN A 92 7.66 -2.50 -8.05
C GLN A 92 7.19 -3.21 -9.33
N PHE A 93 6.11 -2.72 -9.96
CA PHE A 93 5.56 -3.31 -11.18
C PHE A 93 5.34 -4.83 -11.10
N CYS A 94 4.89 -5.34 -9.94
CA CYS A 94 4.48 -6.72 -9.82
C CYS A 94 3.48 -7.06 -10.94
N SER A 95 3.65 -8.22 -11.58
CA SER A 95 2.94 -8.57 -12.82
C SER A 95 1.40 -8.61 -12.70
N TYR A 96 0.87 -8.76 -11.49
CA TYR A 96 -0.57 -8.78 -11.18
C TYR A 96 -1.12 -7.42 -10.74
N CYS A 97 -0.27 -6.41 -10.53
CA CYS A 97 -0.65 -5.20 -9.80
C CYS A 97 -0.92 -4.02 -10.74
N ILE A 98 -2.11 -3.43 -10.60
CA ILE A 98 -2.52 -2.26 -11.37
C ILE A 98 -2.06 -0.93 -10.74
N ILE A 99 -1.57 -0.94 -9.51
CA ILE A 99 -1.26 0.26 -8.74
C ILE A 99 -0.30 1.24 -9.44
N PRO A 100 0.83 0.81 -10.03
CA PRO A 100 1.73 1.73 -10.73
C PRO A 100 1.05 2.52 -11.86
N TYR A 101 0.01 1.96 -12.45
CA TYR A 101 -0.72 2.53 -13.59
C TYR A 101 -1.86 3.47 -13.17
N VAL A 102 -2.46 3.23 -11.99
CA VAL A 102 -3.61 4.03 -11.51
C VAL A 102 -3.27 4.98 -10.36
N ARG A 103 -2.14 4.78 -9.69
CA ARG A 103 -1.65 5.68 -8.64
C ARG A 103 -0.32 6.35 -9.00
N GLY A 104 0.35 5.88 -10.06
CA GLY A 104 1.65 6.43 -10.49
C GLY A 104 2.81 5.98 -9.62
N ARG A 105 3.93 6.69 -9.75
CA ARG A 105 5.19 6.43 -9.08
C ARG A 105 5.14 6.73 -7.58
N ILE A 106 6.18 6.31 -6.87
CA ILE A 106 6.38 6.58 -5.45
C ILE A 106 6.24 8.07 -5.18
N ARG A 107 5.47 8.39 -4.17
CA ARG A 107 5.36 9.71 -3.56
C ARG A 107 5.33 9.54 -2.06
N SER A 108 6.31 10.12 -1.40
CA SER A 108 6.43 10.08 0.06
C SER A 108 6.02 11.41 0.65
N ARG A 109 5.31 11.34 1.77
CA ARG A 109 4.96 12.50 2.55
C ARG A 109 6.17 12.98 3.33
N LYS A 110 6.41 14.28 3.40
CA LYS A 110 7.55 14.84 4.15
C LYS A 110 7.49 14.44 5.62
N ILE A 111 8.65 14.17 6.20
CA ILE A 111 8.76 13.74 7.61
C ILE A 111 8.11 14.77 8.55
N GLU A 112 8.33 16.06 8.30
CA GLU A 112 7.78 17.16 9.08
C GLU A 112 6.25 17.19 9.06
N ASP A 113 5.64 16.95 7.90
CA ASP A 113 4.18 16.93 7.75
C ASP A 113 3.57 15.73 8.50
N CYS A 114 4.23 14.56 8.42
CA CYS A 114 3.82 13.36 9.17
C CYS A 114 3.93 13.61 10.69
N PHE A 115 5.05 14.15 11.13
CA PHE A 115 5.31 14.44 12.54
C PHE A 115 4.28 15.43 13.11
N THR A 116 4.06 16.55 12.41
CA THR A 116 3.09 17.59 12.82
C THR A 116 1.68 17.03 12.97
N GLU A 117 1.24 16.19 12.02
CA GLU A 117 -0.08 15.57 12.11
C GLU A 117 -0.17 14.59 13.28
N ILE A 118 0.85 13.74 13.47
CA ILE A 118 0.85 12.74 14.53
C ILE A 118 0.92 13.41 15.91
N GLU A 119 1.72 14.46 16.06
CA GLU A 119 1.77 15.26 17.30
C GLU A 119 0.40 15.88 17.62
N ARG A 120 -0.28 16.45 16.60
CA ARG A 120 -1.63 16.99 16.76
C ARG A 120 -2.62 15.91 17.18
N LEU A 121 -2.63 14.75 16.50
CA LEU A 121 -3.49 13.62 16.84
C LEU A 121 -3.23 13.13 18.27
N GLY A 122 -1.97 13.10 18.69
CA GLY A 122 -1.59 12.76 20.07
C GLY A 122 -2.14 13.75 21.11
N LYS A 123 -2.09 15.06 20.83
CA LYS A 123 -2.69 16.11 21.68
C LYS A 123 -4.23 15.96 21.73
N GLU A 124 -4.85 15.42 20.72
CA GLU A 124 -6.29 15.13 20.65
C GLU A 124 -6.69 13.77 21.29
N GLY A 125 -5.73 13.06 21.90
CA GLY A 125 -5.96 11.82 22.66
C GLY A 125 -5.79 10.53 21.87
N ILE A 126 -5.21 10.57 20.66
CA ILE A 126 -4.81 9.36 19.94
C ILE A 126 -3.50 8.84 20.51
N SER A 127 -3.48 7.58 20.92
CA SER A 127 -2.28 6.95 21.52
C SER A 127 -1.65 5.87 20.66
N GLU A 128 -2.33 5.39 19.63
CA GLU A 128 -1.80 4.41 18.66
C GLU A 128 -1.84 4.97 17.25
N ILE A 129 -0.69 4.92 16.56
CA ILE A 129 -0.55 5.30 15.15
C ILE A 129 -0.26 4.06 14.32
N VAL A 130 -0.97 3.93 13.21
CA VAL A 130 -0.69 2.93 12.17
C VAL A 130 -0.12 3.66 10.96
N LEU A 131 1.17 3.50 10.68
CA LEU A 131 1.78 4.03 9.48
C LEU A 131 1.37 3.19 8.27
N THR A 132 0.79 3.82 7.27
CA THR A 132 0.29 3.14 6.08
C THR A 132 0.86 3.72 4.79
N GLY A 133 0.92 2.90 3.76
CA GLY A 133 1.34 3.26 2.41
C GLY A 133 0.99 2.16 1.44
N ILE A 134 1.25 2.40 0.17
CA ILE A 134 1.16 1.36 -0.87
C ILE A 134 2.36 0.41 -0.77
N HIS A 135 3.53 0.96 -0.44
CA HIS A 135 4.76 0.20 -0.28
C HIS A 135 5.68 0.93 0.72
N LEU A 136 5.47 0.69 2.02
CA LEU A 136 6.18 1.39 3.09
C LEU A 136 7.70 1.32 2.99
N SER A 137 8.24 0.18 2.55
CA SER A 137 9.67 -0.01 2.33
C SER A 137 10.28 0.98 1.30
N SER A 138 9.43 1.63 0.49
CA SER A 138 9.87 2.66 -0.46
C SER A 138 9.70 4.09 0.05
N TYR A 139 9.32 4.27 1.33
CA TYR A 139 9.16 5.62 1.88
C TYR A 139 10.48 6.39 1.86
N GLY A 140 10.42 7.61 1.31
CA GLY A 140 11.55 8.52 1.23
C GLY A 140 12.49 8.32 0.04
N LEU A 141 12.27 7.30 -0.81
CA LEU A 141 13.12 7.08 -2.00
C LEU A 141 13.04 8.22 -3.03
N ASP A 142 11.96 8.97 -3.00
CA ASP A 142 11.70 10.12 -3.86
C ASP A 142 12.15 11.46 -3.25
N PHE A 143 12.70 11.47 -2.05
CA PHE A 143 13.25 12.69 -1.42
C PHE A 143 14.55 13.16 -2.07
N GLN A 144 15.22 12.29 -2.80
CA GLN A 144 16.44 12.58 -3.53
C GLN A 144 16.26 12.14 -4.99
N ASN A 145 16.72 12.94 -5.94
CA ASN A 145 16.78 12.57 -7.36
C ASN A 145 17.89 11.52 -7.58
N LEU A 146 17.62 10.29 -7.18
CA LEU A 146 18.57 9.18 -7.26
C LEU A 146 18.39 8.41 -8.58
N SER A 147 19.48 7.90 -9.14
CA SER A 147 19.39 6.92 -10.22
C SER A 147 18.61 5.67 -9.72
N TYR A 148 17.92 4.99 -10.64
CA TYR A 148 17.10 3.82 -10.31
C TYR A 148 17.85 2.72 -9.53
N GLU A 149 19.13 2.48 -9.89
CA GLU A 149 19.98 1.50 -9.20
C GLU A 149 20.33 1.92 -7.76
N TYR A 150 20.60 3.20 -7.57
CA TYR A 150 20.92 3.73 -6.24
C TYR A 150 19.68 3.81 -5.35
N ALA A 151 18.52 4.15 -5.92
CA ALA A 151 17.24 4.12 -5.25
C ALA A 151 16.87 2.72 -4.73
N ASN A 152 17.16 1.66 -5.48
CA ASN A 152 16.94 0.28 -5.03
C ASN A 152 17.84 -0.10 -3.84
N LYS A 153 19.10 0.30 -3.81
CA LYS A 153 20.00 0.05 -2.65
C LYS A 153 19.55 0.81 -1.40
N ILE A 154 19.05 2.04 -1.55
CA ILE A 154 18.53 2.83 -0.43
C ILE A 154 17.19 2.26 0.06
N ALA A 155 16.37 1.68 -0.84
CA ALA A 155 15.14 0.98 -0.46
C ALA A 155 15.39 -0.16 0.53
N GLU A 156 16.53 -0.82 0.41
CA GLU A 156 16.96 -1.91 1.31
C GLU A 156 17.39 -1.41 2.70
N SER A 157 17.74 -0.13 2.84
CA SER A 157 18.14 0.44 4.12
C SER A 157 16.95 0.84 5.01
N GLY A 158 15.83 1.24 4.41
CA GLY A 158 14.67 1.78 5.12
C GLY A 158 14.94 3.05 5.93
N GLU A 159 16.02 3.78 5.61
CA GLU A 159 16.54 4.88 6.43
C GLU A 159 15.52 5.98 6.71
N ALA A 160 14.80 6.44 5.69
CA ALA A 160 13.79 7.48 5.85
C ALA A 160 12.61 7.02 6.71
N LEU A 161 12.21 5.74 6.56
CA LEU A 161 11.15 5.15 7.39
C LEU A 161 11.59 5.04 8.85
N LEU A 162 12.81 4.59 9.11
CA LEU A 162 13.38 4.52 10.46
C LEU A 162 13.46 5.90 11.11
N SER A 163 13.99 6.89 10.40
CA SER A 163 14.08 8.27 10.90
C SER A 163 12.70 8.85 11.26
N LEU A 164 11.67 8.54 10.48
CA LEU A 164 10.30 8.94 10.81
C LEU A 164 9.81 8.21 12.07
N ILE A 165 10.01 6.90 12.16
CA ILE A 165 9.58 6.08 13.31
C ILE A 165 10.25 6.53 14.61
N GLU A 166 11.57 6.76 14.58
CA GLU A 166 12.34 7.24 15.73
C GLU A 166 11.80 8.59 16.23
N ARG A 167 11.55 9.54 15.32
CA ARG A 167 10.96 10.83 15.70
C ARG A 167 9.53 10.70 16.25
N ILE A 168 8.72 9.78 15.75
CA ILE A 168 7.37 9.54 16.29
C ILE A 168 7.47 8.96 17.70
N GLY A 169 8.44 8.09 17.99
CA GLY A 169 8.70 7.54 19.31
C GLY A 169 9.03 8.62 20.36
N GLU A 170 9.54 9.79 19.94
CA GLU A 170 9.79 10.92 20.84
C GLU A 170 8.51 11.67 21.27
N ILE A 171 7.35 11.38 20.66
CA ILE A 171 6.08 12.05 20.99
C ILE A 171 5.47 11.42 22.25
N PRO A 172 5.42 12.09 23.41
CA PRO A 172 5.04 11.47 24.68
C PRO A 172 3.61 10.92 24.73
N SER A 173 2.72 11.44 23.91
CA SER A 173 1.31 11.00 23.83
C SER A 173 1.12 9.72 22.99
N ILE A 174 2.07 9.40 22.10
CA ILE A 174 2.02 8.17 21.31
C ILE A 174 2.64 7.04 22.13
N LYS A 175 1.88 5.96 22.28
CA LYS A 175 2.26 4.78 23.08
C LYS A 175 2.45 3.53 22.22
N ARG A 176 1.98 3.57 20.98
CA ARG A 176 2.04 2.43 20.06
C ARG A 176 2.22 2.91 18.62
N ILE A 177 3.21 2.35 17.95
CA ILE A 177 3.46 2.55 16.52
C ILE A 177 3.31 1.20 15.84
N ARG A 178 2.40 1.11 14.90
CA ARG A 178 2.18 -0.08 14.09
C ARG A 178 2.54 0.19 12.65
N LEU A 179 3.20 -0.75 12.02
CA LEU A 179 3.60 -0.66 10.62
C LEU A 179 2.60 -1.41 9.74
N GLY A 180 2.27 -0.83 8.60
CA GLY A 180 1.60 -1.52 7.50
C GLY A 180 2.55 -2.51 6.80
N SER A 181 2.20 -2.91 5.57
CA SER A 181 2.94 -3.94 4.84
C SER A 181 4.37 -3.53 4.52
N LEU A 182 5.31 -4.40 4.87
CA LEU A 182 6.73 -4.28 4.57
C LEU A 182 7.15 -5.33 3.51
N GLU A 183 8.15 -5.00 2.73
CA GLU A 183 8.83 -5.95 1.86
C GLU A 183 10.01 -6.59 2.60
N PRO A 184 10.31 -7.89 2.41
CA PRO A 184 11.34 -8.58 3.18
C PRO A 184 12.74 -7.96 3.04
N ARG A 185 13.07 -7.37 1.91
CA ARG A 185 14.40 -6.79 1.63
C ARG A 185 14.79 -5.60 2.53
N VAL A 186 13.82 -4.89 3.12
CA VAL A 186 14.10 -3.82 4.09
C VAL A 186 14.47 -4.39 5.47
N ILE A 187 14.14 -5.66 5.71
CA ILE A 187 14.34 -6.31 7.00
C ILE A 187 15.79 -6.79 7.10
N THR A 188 16.67 -5.88 7.44
CA THR A 188 18.08 -6.15 7.72
C THR A 188 18.33 -6.12 9.23
N GLU A 189 19.43 -6.69 9.69
CA GLU A 189 19.81 -6.64 11.13
C GLU A 189 19.93 -5.20 11.63
N SER A 190 20.47 -4.29 10.82
CA SER A 190 20.55 -2.88 11.16
C SER A 190 19.16 -2.24 11.29
N PHE A 191 18.27 -2.49 10.31
CA PHE A 191 16.90 -1.98 10.36
C PHE A 191 16.15 -2.46 11.60
N VAL A 192 16.20 -3.78 11.86
CA VAL A 192 15.48 -4.40 12.97
C VAL A 192 16.06 -3.98 14.33
N SER A 193 17.39 -3.82 14.44
CA SER A 193 18.04 -3.34 15.67
C SER A 193 17.61 -1.91 16.03
N ARG A 194 17.59 -1.00 15.05
CA ARG A 194 17.10 0.38 15.27
C ARG A 194 15.61 0.39 15.61
N LEU A 195 14.83 -0.41 14.90
CA LEU A 195 13.39 -0.53 15.17
C LEU A 195 13.12 -1.04 16.59
N ARG A 196 13.94 -1.99 17.09
CA ARG A 196 13.84 -2.53 18.45
C ARG A 196 14.16 -1.50 19.54
N ALA A 197 14.94 -0.47 19.20
CA ALA A 197 15.27 0.61 20.14
C ALA A 197 14.11 1.58 20.38
N VAL A 198 13.08 1.58 19.52
CA VAL A 198 11.86 2.39 19.70
C VAL A 198 10.84 1.58 20.49
N GLU A 199 10.65 1.96 21.77
CA GLU A 199 9.82 1.21 22.73
C GLU A 199 8.34 1.09 22.31
N GLU A 200 7.83 2.08 21.58
CA GLU A 200 6.45 2.18 21.11
C GLU A 200 6.13 1.22 19.95
N ILE A 201 7.13 0.61 19.33
CA ILE A 201 6.92 -0.33 18.22
C ILE A 201 6.13 -1.55 18.67
N CYS A 202 5.00 -1.76 18.02
CA CYS A 202 4.23 -2.98 18.21
C CYS A 202 4.96 -4.18 17.60
N PRO A 203 5.17 -5.29 18.34
CA PRO A 203 5.79 -6.51 17.81
C PRO A 203 4.83 -7.28 16.87
N HIS A 204 4.40 -6.61 15.83
CA HIS A 204 3.54 -7.14 14.78
C HIS A 204 4.07 -6.66 13.43
N PHE A 205 4.39 -7.59 12.54
CA PHE A 205 4.96 -7.30 11.24
C PHE A 205 4.16 -8.00 10.15
N HIS A 206 3.67 -7.21 9.21
CA HIS A 206 3.03 -7.76 8.01
C HIS A 206 4.06 -7.75 6.87
N LEU A 207 4.50 -8.95 6.46
CA LEU A 207 5.45 -9.14 5.35
C LEU A 207 4.71 -9.73 4.15
N SER A 208 4.76 -9.05 3.01
CA SER A 208 4.03 -9.45 1.80
C SER A 208 4.76 -10.59 1.06
N LEU A 209 4.41 -11.85 1.36
CA LEU A 209 4.99 -13.04 0.70
C LEU A 209 4.48 -13.23 -0.73
N GLN A 210 3.18 -13.15 -0.93
CA GLN A 210 2.44 -13.38 -2.17
C GLN A 210 2.45 -14.84 -2.65
N SER A 211 3.58 -15.53 -2.65
CA SER A 211 3.72 -16.97 -2.93
C SER A 211 4.97 -17.55 -2.27
N GLY A 212 4.94 -18.80 -1.83
CA GLY A 212 6.10 -19.55 -1.34
C GLY A 212 6.82 -20.36 -2.43
N ALA A 213 6.36 -20.31 -3.69
CA ALA A 213 6.97 -21.01 -4.80
C ALA A 213 7.91 -20.10 -5.59
N ALA A 214 9.17 -20.53 -5.76
CA ALA A 214 10.21 -19.72 -6.41
C ALA A 214 9.85 -19.32 -7.85
N LYS A 215 9.29 -20.24 -8.64
CA LYS A 215 8.82 -19.96 -10.01
C LYS A 215 7.73 -18.88 -10.00
N THR A 216 6.72 -19.03 -9.14
CA THR A 216 5.58 -18.10 -9.07
C THR A 216 6.03 -16.71 -8.63
N LEU A 217 6.93 -16.60 -7.64
CA LEU A 217 7.50 -15.29 -7.24
C LEU A 217 8.20 -14.59 -8.40
N LYS A 218 8.98 -15.33 -9.19
CA LYS A 218 9.66 -14.79 -10.39
C LYS A 218 8.65 -14.31 -11.45
N GLU A 219 7.61 -15.08 -11.72
CA GLU A 219 6.55 -14.72 -12.66
C GLU A 219 5.69 -13.55 -12.16
N MET A 220 5.51 -13.42 -10.85
CA MET A 220 4.90 -12.27 -10.18
C MET A 220 5.76 -11.01 -10.25
N ASN A 221 7.00 -11.10 -10.76
CA ASN A 221 7.98 -10.01 -10.74
C ASN A 221 8.27 -9.53 -9.31
N ARG A 222 8.44 -10.48 -8.36
CA ARG A 222 8.90 -10.15 -7.01
C ARG A 222 10.43 -10.08 -6.99
N HIS A 223 10.97 -9.12 -6.26
CA HIS A 223 12.40 -8.81 -6.22
C HIS A 223 13.13 -9.45 -5.03
N TYR A 224 12.55 -10.51 -4.47
CA TYR A 224 13.13 -11.33 -3.41
C TYR A 224 12.86 -12.82 -3.67
N THR A 225 13.68 -13.66 -3.09
CA THR A 225 13.51 -15.11 -3.06
C THR A 225 12.77 -15.55 -1.80
N LYS A 226 12.31 -16.79 -1.75
CA LYS A 226 11.73 -17.35 -0.53
C LYS A 226 12.76 -17.52 0.60
N GLU A 227 14.03 -17.74 0.24
CA GLU A 227 15.15 -17.81 1.18
C GLU A 227 15.40 -16.44 1.85
N GLU A 228 15.44 -15.36 1.08
CA GLU A 228 15.54 -14.00 1.60
C GLU A 228 14.32 -13.63 2.46
N PHE A 229 13.12 -14.09 2.09
CA PHE A 229 11.92 -13.92 2.91
C PHE A 229 12.06 -14.62 4.27
N LYS A 230 12.55 -15.88 4.27
CA LYS A 230 12.78 -16.63 5.51
C LYS A 230 13.81 -15.95 6.39
N GLU A 231 14.93 -15.49 5.82
CA GLU A 231 15.97 -14.74 6.55
C GLU A 231 15.39 -13.49 7.22
N ALA A 232 14.54 -12.74 6.51
CA ALA A 232 13.85 -11.58 7.06
C ALA A 232 12.95 -11.95 8.25
N VAL A 233 12.20 -13.05 8.15
CA VAL A 233 11.38 -13.57 9.27
C VAL A 233 12.25 -13.95 10.46
N ASP A 234 13.34 -14.66 10.23
CA ASP A 234 14.25 -15.10 11.26
C ASP A 234 14.95 -13.90 11.94
N CYS A 235 15.31 -12.88 11.16
CA CYS A 235 15.85 -11.61 11.66
C CYS A 235 14.86 -10.92 12.61
N ILE A 236 13.59 -10.81 12.24
CA ILE A 236 12.56 -10.24 13.13
C ILE A 236 12.42 -11.08 14.39
N ARG A 237 12.34 -12.40 14.30
CA ARG A 237 12.13 -13.29 15.44
C ARG A 237 13.31 -13.27 16.43
N ARG A 238 14.54 -13.07 15.96
CA ARG A 238 15.70 -12.89 16.82
C ARG A 238 15.56 -11.62 17.69
N ALA A 239 15.11 -10.51 17.13
CA ALA A 239 14.99 -9.25 17.84
C ALA A 239 13.67 -9.10 18.61
N PHE A 240 12.60 -9.69 18.11
CA PHE A 240 11.25 -9.67 18.67
C PHE A 240 10.73 -11.12 18.83
N PRO A 241 11.12 -11.86 19.87
CA PRO A 241 10.78 -13.29 19.98
C PRO A 241 9.29 -13.59 20.04
N LEU A 242 8.45 -12.63 20.44
CA LEU A 242 6.99 -12.75 20.49
C LEU A 242 6.28 -12.02 19.34
N ALA A 243 7.00 -11.71 18.27
CA ALA A 243 6.41 -11.00 17.14
C ALA A 243 5.32 -11.82 16.45
N ALA A 244 4.16 -11.21 16.24
CA ALA A 244 3.15 -11.72 15.32
C ALA A 244 3.56 -11.35 13.89
N ILE A 245 3.88 -12.35 13.07
CA ILE A 245 4.21 -12.17 11.66
C ILE A 245 3.01 -12.60 10.83
N THR A 246 2.47 -11.68 10.03
CA THR A 246 1.33 -11.91 9.16
C THR A 246 1.73 -11.69 7.70
N THR A 247 0.93 -12.25 6.76
CA THR A 247 1.24 -12.15 5.35
C THR A 247 0.01 -12.15 4.46
N ASP A 248 0.21 -11.77 3.19
CA ASP A 248 -0.73 -11.99 2.10
C ASP A 248 -0.21 -13.08 1.17
N VAL A 249 -1.11 -13.95 0.69
CA VAL A 249 -0.84 -15.01 -0.28
C VAL A 249 -1.85 -14.94 -1.41
N ILE A 250 -1.37 -15.05 -2.65
CA ILE A 250 -2.20 -15.13 -3.85
C ILE A 250 -2.15 -16.56 -4.38
N VAL A 251 -3.30 -17.22 -4.49
CA VAL A 251 -3.43 -18.56 -5.06
C VAL A 251 -4.07 -18.52 -6.45
N GLY A 252 -3.66 -19.46 -7.31
CA GLY A 252 -4.17 -19.55 -8.67
C GLY A 252 -3.65 -18.42 -9.57
N PHE A 253 -2.43 -18.01 -9.36
CA PHE A 253 -1.72 -17.11 -10.27
C PHE A 253 -1.54 -17.82 -11.63
N PRO A 254 -1.59 -17.10 -12.79
CA PRO A 254 -1.41 -17.71 -14.09
C PRO A 254 -0.13 -18.53 -14.17
N GLY A 255 -0.22 -19.76 -14.67
CA GLY A 255 0.91 -20.69 -14.76
C GLY A 255 1.29 -21.41 -13.45
N GLU A 256 0.60 -21.17 -12.34
CA GLU A 256 0.81 -21.88 -11.07
C GLU A 256 0.36 -23.34 -11.21
N THR A 257 1.31 -24.26 -11.25
CA THR A 257 1.05 -25.70 -11.28
C THR A 257 0.63 -26.23 -9.90
N GLU A 258 0.20 -27.49 -9.84
CA GLU A 258 -0.05 -28.15 -8.54
C GLU A 258 1.24 -28.29 -7.72
N ALA A 259 2.37 -28.54 -8.37
CA ALA A 259 3.67 -28.61 -7.70
C ALA A 259 4.07 -27.25 -7.10
N ASP A 260 3.87 -26.14 -7.84
CA ASP A 260 4.11 -24.78 -7.35
C ASP A 260 3.21 -24.46 -6.13
N PHE A 261 1.93 -24.85 -6.18
CA PHE A 261 1.02 -24.67 -5.07
C PHE A 261 1.45 -25.45 -3.82
N GLN A 262 1.87 -26.72 -3.98
CA GLN A 262 2.37 -27.53 -2.85
C GLN A 262 3.69 -26.97 -2.29
N GLU A 263 4.60 -26.49 -3.15
CA GLU A 263 5.81 -25.80 -2.71
C GLU A 263 5.46 -24.58 -1.84
N SER A 264 4.53 -23.74 -2.31
CA SER A 264 4.06 -22.56 -1.58
C SER A 264 3.45 -22.95 -0.23
N LYS A 265 2.58 -23.95 -0.20
CA LYS A 265 1.95 -24.43 1.03
C LYS A 265 2.97 -24.95 2.04
N ASN A 266 3.96 -25.74 1.58
CA ASN A 266 5.01 -26.27 2.46
C ASN A 266 5.86 -25.12 3.05
N PHE A 267 6.23 -24.13 2.25
CA PHE A 267 6.98 -22.97 2.70
C PHE A 267 6.18 -22.14 3.73
N ILE A 268 4.90 -21.90 3.48
CA ILE A 268 4.01 -21.19 4.43
C ILE A 268 3.95 -21.94 5.76
N SER A 269 3.84 -23.26 5.72
CA SER A 269 3.82 -24.11 6.93
C SER A 269 5.16 -24.07 7.67
N GLU A 270 6.28 -24.04 6.95
CA GLU A 270 7.63 -23.91 7.52
C GLU A 270 7.81 -22.57 8.23
N ILE A 271 7.37 -21.47 7.62
CA ILE A 271 7.46 -20.13 8.21
C ILE A 271 6.61 -20.03 9.49
N GLY A 272 5.43 -20.63 9.54
CA GLY A 272 4.55 -20.58 10.71
C GLY A 272 4.07 -19.16 11.01
N PHE A 273 3.33 -18.56 10.08
CA PHE A 273 2.72 -17.26 10.26
C PHE A 273 1.71 -17.24 11.41
N TYR A 274 1.57 -16.11 12.08
CA TYR A 274 0.53 -15.89 13.07
C TYR A 274 -0.86 -15.86 12.42
N ASP A 275 -0.96 -15.19 11.26
CA ASP A 275 -2.18 -15.11 10.46
C ASP A 275 -1.83 -14.78 9.00
N MET A 276 -2.75 -15.08 8.07
CA MET A 276 -2.56 -14.77 6.66
C MET A 276 -3.86 -14.44 5.95
N HIS A 277 -3.78 -13.55 4.98
CA HIS A 277 -4.87 -13.29 4.06
C HIS A 277 -4.63 -14.05 2.76
N ILE A 278 -5.53 -14.95 2.40
CA ILE A 278 -5.43 -15.74 1.17
C ILE A 278 -6.37 -15.13 0.11
N PHE A 279 -5.79 -14.67 -0.97
CA PHE A 279 -6.49 -14.08 -2.10
C PHE A 279 -6.46 -15.03 -3.31
N LYS A 280 -7.61 -15.22 -3.94
CA LYS A 280 -7.66 -15.78 -5.29
C LYS A 280 -7.11 -14.75 -6.27
N TYR A 281 -6.22 -15.14 -7.17
CA TYR A 281 -5.79 -14.24 -8.23
C TYR A 281 -6.99 -13.69 -8.99
N SER A 282 -7.06 -12.37 -9.09
CA SER A 282 -8.10 -11.64 -9.82
C SER A 282 -7.47 -10.88 -10.97
N ARG A 283 -7.94 -11.15 -12.19
CA ARG A 283 -7.47 -10.47 -13.40
C ARG A 283 -7.67 -8.96 -13.29
N ARG A 284 -6.65 -8.21 -13.68
CA ARG A 284 -6.68 -6.75 -13.75
C ARG A 284 -6.26 -6.33 -15.14
N LYS A 285 -7.23 -5.86 -15.93
CA LYS A 285 -6.98 -5.42 -17.31
C LYS A 285 -5.81 -4.44 -17.38
N GLY A 286 -4.89 -4.67 -18.32
CA GLY A 286 -3.70 -3.85 -18.50
C GLY A 286 -2.51 -4.25 -17.63
N THR A 287 -2.59 -5.34 -16.85
CA THR A 287 -1.46 -5.92 -16.15
C THR A 287 -0.83 -7.06 -16.95
N ARG A 288 0.47 -7.30 -16.77
CA ARG A 288 1.17 -8.40 -17.44
C ARG A 288 0.53 -9.76 -17.15
N ALA A 289 0.09 -10.01 -15.92
CA ALA A 289 -0.54 -11.27 -15.53
C ALA A 289 -1.93 -11.47 -16.18
N ASP A 290 -2.62 -10.39 -16.56
CA ASP A 290 -3.88 -10.48 -17.31
C ASP A 290 -3.68 -11.06 -18.73
N GLU A 291 -2.51 -10.80 -19.32
CA GLU A 291 -2.17 -11.25 -20.69
C GLU A 291 -1.54 -12.65 -20.72
N MET A 292 -1.18 -13.21 -19.57
CA MET A 292 -0.63 -14.57 -19.48
C MET A 292 -1.65 -15.62 -19.92
N LYS A 293 -1.22 -16.59 -20.73
CA LYS A 293 -2.11 -17.57 -21.36
C LYS A 293 -2.66 -18.62 -20.39
N GLU A 294 -1.86 -19.04 -19.42
CA GLU A 294 -2.19 -20.17 -18.54
C GLU A 294 -3.04 -19.72 -17.33
N GLN A 295 -4.21 -19.16 -17.61
CA GLN A 295 -5.14 -18.70 -16.57
C GLN A 295 -5.74 -19.90 -15.81
N ILE A 296 -5.70 -19.84 -14.48
CA ILE A 296 -6.26 -20.88 -13.60
C ILE A 296 -7.78 -20.70 -13.46
N THR A 297 -8.52 -21.82 -13.47
CA THR A 297 -9.98 -21.78 -13.34
C THR A 297 -10.44 -21.35 -11.94
N GLU A 298 -11.61 -20.73 -11.86
CA GLU A 298 -12.17 -20.30 -10.58
C GLU A 298 -12.41 -21.47 -9.60
N LYS A 299 -12.70 -22.66 -10.13
CA LYS A 299 -12.82 -23.89 -9.31
C LYS A 299 -11.52 -24.20 -8.57
N VAL A 300 -10.40 -24.24 -9.31
CA VAL A 300 -9.06 -24.51 -8.72
C VAL A 300 -8.65 -23.41 -7.74
N LYS A 301 -8.85 -22.13 -8.10
CA LYS A 301 -8.59 -21.01 -7.20
C LYS A 301 -9.37 -21.13 -5.89
N LYS A 302 -10.65 -21.52 -5.98
CA LYS A 302 -11.51 -21.73 -4.79
C LYS A 302 -11.04 -22.89 -3.93
N GLU A 303 -10.56 -23.97 -4.53
CA GLU A 303 -9.99 -25.12 -3.83
C GLU A 303 -8.69 -24.74 -3.11
N ARG A 304 -7.78 -24.03 -3.80
CA ARG A 304 -6.50 -23.57 -3.23
C ARG A 304 -6.64 -22.49 -2.17
N SER A 305 -7.77 -21.79 -2.12
CA SER A 305 -8.00 -20.70 -1.14
C SER A 305 -8.60 -21.17 0.19
N LYS A 306 -8.85 -22.47 0.34
CA LYS A 306 -9.34 -23.11 1.60
C LYS A 306 -8.16 -23.49 2.50
#